data_668aa635c0a460c2ecf48bd16c457a37
#
_entry.id   668aa635c0a460c2ecf48bd16c457a37
#
_cell.length_a   1.000
_cell.length_b   1.000
_cell.length_c   1.000
_cell.angle_alpha   90.00
_cell.angle_beta   90.00
_cell.angle_gamma   90.00
#
_symmetry.space_group_name_H-M   'P 1'
#
loop_
_entity.id
_entity.type
_entity.pdbx_description
1 polymer ?
#
loop_
_entity_poly.entity_id
_entity_poly.type
_entity_poly.pdbx_seq_one_letter_code
_entity_poly.pdbx_strand_id
1 'polypeptide(L)'
;IKFDVILNMEIVEHVKNIDFFIKESAKLLKKNGIMFVATLNKTLKSYAFAIIGAEYILKWLPIGTHDWEKFIKPNNLIKISEKNGLSLKKLDGMKFNILDDSWKVSNDTSVNYIVKLKKD
;
A
#
# COMPACT_ATOMS: atom_id res chain seq x y z
N ILE A 1 5.64 16.84 17.53
CA ILE A 1 4.66 15.81 17.94
C ILE A 1 4.92 14.53 17.16
N LYS A 2 4.94 13.40 17.85
CA LYS A 2 5.10 12.09 17.24
C LYS A 2 3.93 11.19 17.60
N PHE A 3 3.69 10.20 16.78
CA PHE A 3 2.54 9.32 16.89
C PHE A 3 2.94 7.88 17.19
N ASP A 4 2.07 7.15 17.87
CA ASP A 4 2.26 5.72 18.14
C ASP A 4 1.95 4.85 16.92
N VAL A 5 0.98 5.29 16.12
CA VAL A 5 0.53 4.57 14.91
C VAL A 5 0.32 5.58 13.78
N ILE A 6 0.80 5.24 12.60
CA ILE A 6 0.55 6.00 11.37
C ILE A 6 -0.07 5.07 10.33
N LEU A 7 -1.15 5.53 9.70
CA LEU A 7 -1.82 4.80 8.64
C LEU A 7 -1.61 5.54 7.31
N ASN A 8 -0.91 4.90 6.38
CA ASN A 8 -0.70 5.39 5.02
C ASN A 8 -1.46 4.46 4.06
N MET A 9 -2.76 4.70 3.93
CA MET A 9 -3.67 3.82 3.21
C MET A 9 -3.94 4.37 1.81
N GLU A 10 -3.41 3.69 0.80
CA GLU A 10 -3.59 4.02 -0.62
C GLU A 10 -3.15 5.44 -0.98
N ILE A 11 -2.00 5.85 -0.44
CA ILE A 11 -1.43 7.18 -0.67
C ILE A 11 -0.14 7.10 -1.47
N VAL A 12 0.70 6.08 -1.23
CA VAL A 12 2.06 6.04 -1.79
C VAL A 12 2.08 5.99 -3.32
N GLU A 13 1.06 5.45 -3.97
CA GLU A 13 0.92 5.44 -5.42
C GLU A 13 0.59 6.82 -6.01
N HIS A 14 0.27 7.79 -5.16
CA HIS A 14 -0.07 9.16 -5.59
C HIS A 14 1.03 10.17 -5.29
N VAL A 15 2.09 9.80 -4.57
CA VAL A 15 3.17 10.72 -4.24
C VAL A 15 4.27 10.68 -5.30
N LYS A 16 4.91 11.83 -5.53
CA LYS A 16 5.97 11.94 -6.53
C LYS A 16 7.26 11.25 -6.11
N ASN A 17 7.62 11.35 -4.82
CA ASN A 17 8.83 10.78 -4.27
C ASN A 17 8.49 9.92 -3.06
N ILE A 18 8.43 8.62 -3.28
CA ILE A 18 8.01 7.68 -2.24
C ILE A 18 9.05 7.58 -1.11
N ASP A 19 10.34 7.64 -1.43
CA ASP A 19 11.42 7.60 -0.43
C ASP A 19 11.29 8.78 0.53
N PHE A 20 11.13 9.98 -0.01
CA PHE A 20 10.93 11.19 0.79
C PHE A 20 9.67 11.08 1.65
N PHE A 21 8.56 10.58 1.08
CA PHE A 21 7.31 10.43 1.80
C PHE A 21 7.45 9.47 3.00
N ILE A 22 8.06 8.31 2.78
CA ILE A 22 8.28 7.32 3.85
C ILE A 22 9.24 7.87 4.90
N LYS A 23 10.29 8.56 4.48
CA LYS A 23 11.24 9.20 5.39
C LYS A 23 10.54 10.20 6.31
N GLU A 24 9.73 11.09 5.75
CA GLU A 24 9.01 12.09 6.52
C GLU A 24 7.95 11.45 7.44
N SER A 25 7.25 10.43 6.95
CA SER A 25 6.30 9.68 7.78
C SER A 25 7.01 9.00 8.96
N ALA A 26 8.18 8.40 8.71
CA ALA A 26 8.94 7.73 9.77
C ALA A 26 9.40 8.70 10.87
N LYS A 27 9.71 9.95 10.51
CA LYS A 27 10.07 10.98 11.50
C LYS A 27 8.93 11.31 12.46
N LEU A 28 7.69 11.17 12.01
CA LEU A 28 6.51 11.43 12.82
C LEU A 28 6.15 10.26 13.74
N LEU A 29 6.80 9.12 13.59
CA LEU A 29 6.51 7.93 14.34
C LEU A 29 7.43 7.83 15.55
N LYS A 30 6.87 7.53 16.73
CA LYS A 30 7.66 7.29 17.92
C LYS A 30 8.51 6.03 17.77
N LYS A 31 9.60 5.94 18.53
CA LYS A 31 10.37 4.69 18.63
C LYS A 31 9.43 3.55 19.05
N ASN A 32 9.55 2.41 18.40
CA ASN A 32 8.66 1.25 18.55
C ASN A 32 7.23 1.49 18.05
N GLY A 33 6.96 2.63 17.45
CA GLY A 33 5.65 2.91 16.83
C GLY A 33 5.43 2.06 15.59
N ILE A 34 4.19 1.96 15.17
CA ILE A 34 3.76 1.08 14.08
C ILE A 34 3.24 1.92 12.91
N MET A 35 3.70 1.60 11.72
CA MET A 35 3.18 2.18 10.48
C MET A 35 2.57 1.11 9.61
N PHE A 36 1.35 1.34 9.15
CA PHE A 36 0.73 0.51 8.12
C PHE A 36 0.75 1.25 6.79
N VAL A 37 1.19 0.57 5.74
CA VAL A 37 1.14 1.11 4.37
C VAL A 37 0.38 0.12 3.51
N ALA A 38 -0.72 0.57 2.92
CA ALA A 38 -1.53 -0.22 2.00
C ALA A 38 -1.50 0.42 0.63
N THR A 39 -1.25 -0.38 -0.39
CA THR A 39 -1.17 0.10 -1.77
C THR A 39 -1.39 -1.03 -2.78
N LEU A 40 -1.25 -0.70 -4.05
CA LEU A 40 -1.44 -1.63 -5.16
C LEU A 40 -0.09 -2.15 -5.65
N ASN A 41 -0.04 -3.46 -5.93
CA ASN A 41 1.15 -4.11 -6.46
C ASN A 41 1.27 -3.85 -7.97
N LYS A 42 2.48 -3.60 -8.44
CA LYS A 42 2.73 -3.38 -9.86
C LYS A 42 2.82 -4.72 -10.61
N THR A 43 1.65 -5.28 -10.93
CA THR A 43 1.51 -6.55 -11.63
C THR A 43 0.46 -6.42 -12.75
N LEU A 44 0.47 -7.34 -13.69
CA LEU A 44 -0.57 -7.39 -14.73
C LEU A 44 -1.95 -7.64 -14.12
N LYS A 45 -2.00 -8.44 -13.04
CA LYS A 45 -3.26 -8.72 -12.34
C LYS A 45 -3.81 -7.46 -11.69
N SER A 46 -2.97 -6.63 -11.05
CA SER A 46 -3.42 -5.36 -10.47
C SER A 46 -3.89 -4.39 -11.56
N TYR A 47 -3.22 -4.36 -12.70
CA TYR A 47 -3.67 -3.56 -13.85
C TYR A 47 -5.08 -3.95 -14.27
N ALA A 48 -5.34 -5.26 -14.41
CA ALA A 48 -6.65 -5.76 -14.80
C ALA A 48 -7.73 -5.40 -13.77
N PHE A 49 -7.45 -5.59 -12.48
CA PHE A 49 -8.44 -5.37 -11.42
C PHE A 49 -8.64 -3.90 -11.09
N ALA A 50 -7.56 -3.14 -10.94
CA ALA A 50 -7.67 -1.75 -10.48
C ALA A 50 -8.08 -0.81 -11.62
N ILE A 51 -7.51 -0.98 -12.81
CA ILE A 51 -7.73 -0.06 -13.92
C ILE A 51 -8.87 -0.53 -14.81
N ILE A 52 -8.78 -1.73 -15.36
CA ILE A 52 -9.80 -2.24 -16.27
C ILE A 52 -11.08 -2.56 -15.50
N GLY A 53 -10.97 -3.30 -14.40
CA GLY A 53 -12.13 -3.74 -13.63
C GLY A 53 -12.82 -2.59 -12.93
N ALA A 54 -12.12 -1.91 -12.00
CA ALA A 54 -12.74 -0.89 -11.15
C ALA A 54 -13.09 0.40 -11.89
N GLU A 55 -12.24 0.86 -12.82
CA GLU A 55 -12.46 2.14 -13.49
C GLU A 55 -13.32 2.02 -14.73
N TYR A 56 -13.11 1.01 -15.58
CA TYR A 56 -13.79 0.90 -16.86
C TYR A 56 -15.03 0.01 -16.84
N ILE A 57 -14.96 -1.16 -16.24
CA ILE A 57 -16.07 -2.14 -16.26
C ILE A 57 -17.07 -1.88 -15.15
N LEU A 58 -16.62 -1.93 -13.89
CA LEU A 58 -17.49 -1.78 -12.73
C LEU A 58 -17.80 -0.33 -12.41
N LYS A 59 -16.97 0.59 -12.88
CA LYS A 59 -17.13 2.04 -12.67
C LYS A 59 -17.27 2.42 -11.19
N TRP A 60 -16.59 1.68 -10.32
CA TRP A 60 -16.52 2.02 -8.89
C TRP A 60 -15.78 3.33 -8.66
N LEU A 61 -14.81 3.63 -9.53
CA LEU A 61 -13.94 4.80 -9.44
C LEU A 61 -13.92 5.52 -10.78
N PRO A 62 -13.71 6.85 -10.79
CA PRO A 62 -13.51 7.59 -12.03
C PRO A 62 -12.35 7.07 -12.84
N ILE A 63 -12.46 7.10 -14.15
CA ILE A 63 -11.37 6.75 -15.07
C ILE A 63 -10.17 7.67 -14.78
N GLY A 64 -8.97 7.07 -14.69
CA GLY A 64 -7.75 7.81 -14.39
C GLY A 64 -7.44 7.94 -12.90
N THR A 65 -8.23 7.33 -12.01
CA THR A 65 -7.97 7.32 -10.57
C THR A 65 -6.63 6.66 -10.25
N HIS A 66 -6.27 5.59 -10.99
CA HIS A 66 -5.02 4.87 -10.79
C HIS A 66 -4.08 5.05 -11.97
N ASP A 67 -2.80 5.29 -11.67
CA ASP A 67 -1.70 5.26 -12.63
C ASP A 67 -0.82 4.05 -12.31
N TRP A 68 -0.93 3.01 -13.13
CA TRP A 68 -0.24 1.74 -12.92
C TRP A 68 1.29 1.89 -12.84
N GLU A 69 1.86 2.88 -13.57
CA GLU A 69 3.30 3.13 -13.52
C GLU A 69 3.77 3.57 -12.13
N LYS A 70 2.86 4.11 -11.32
CA LYS A 70 3.15 4.52 -9.94
C LYS A 70 2.91 3.43 -8.91
N PHE A 71 2.41 2.28 -9.32
CA PHE A 71 2.25 1.14 -8.41
C PHE A 71 3.63 0.62 -8.01
N ILE A 72 3.77 0.16 -6.78
CA ILE A 72 5.06 -0.27 -6.25
C ILE A 72 5.00 -1.72 -5.78
N LYS A 73 6.04 -2.49 -6.13
CA LYS A 73 6.16 -3.87 -5.66
C LYS A 73 6.50 -3.91 -4.17
N PRO A 74 5.98 -4.91 -3.42
CA PRO A 74 6.23 -5.00 -1.97
C PRO A 74 7.72 -4.95 -1.61
N ASN A 75 8.57 -5.66 -2.32
CA ASN A 75 10.01 -5.67 -2.02
C ASN A 75 10.64 -4.28 -2.13
N ASN A 76 10.19 -3.48 -3.08
CA ASN A 76 10.72 -2.13 -3.25
C ASN A 76 10.27 -1.21 -2.10
N LEU A 77 9.01 -1.32 -1.69
CA LEU A 77 8.50 -0.55 -0.57
C LEU A 77 9.19 -0.96 0.74
N ILE A 78 9.41 -2.26 0.94
CA ILE A 78 10.08 -2.77 2.12
C ILE A 78 11.52 -2.26 2.19
N LYS A 79 12.25 -2.27 1.06
CA LYS A 79 13.62 -1.75 1.02
C LYS A 79 13.68 -0.26 1.36
N ILE A 80 12.78 0.53 0.81
CA ILE A 80 12.68 1.96 1.13
C ILE A 80 12.40 2.17 2.61
N SER A 81 11.52 1.36 3.17
CA SER A 81 11.15 1.44 4.58
C SER A 81 12.31 1.08 5.49
N GLU A 82 13.02 0.00 5.19
CA GLU A 82 14.19 -0.44 5.96
C GLU A 82 15.31 0.61 5.94
N LYS A 83 15.52 1.23 4.80
CA LYS A 83 16.50 2.32 4.66
C LYS A 83 16.14 3.52 5.55
N ASN A 84 14.89 3.69 5.90
CA ASN A 84 14.42 4.79 6.74
C ASN A 84 14.13 4.36 8.19
N GLY A 85 14.72 3.27 8.64
CA GLY A 85 14.66 2.83 10.03
C GLY A 85 13.39 2.08 10.43
N LEU A 86 12.68 1.51 9.46
CA LEU A 86 11.47 0.75 9.68
C LEU A 86 11.72 -0.73 9.38
N SER A 87 11.27 -1.62 10.26
CA SER A 87 11.41 -3.07 10.10
C SER A 87 10.07 -3.68 9.72
N LEU A 88 10.08 -4.57 8.71
CA LEU A 88 8.88 -5.30 8.30
C LEU A 88 8.46 -6.28 9.39
N LYS A 89 7.20 -6.22 9.81
CA LYS A 89 6.60 -7.15 10.75
C LYS A 89 5.59 -8.09 10.10
N LYS A 90 4.86 -7.61 9.10
CA LYS A 90 3.88 -8.44 8.39
C LYS A 90 3.59 -7.89 7.00
N LEU A 91 3.35 -8.80 6.06
CA LEU A 91 2.93 -8.49 4.70
C LEU A 91 1.71 -9.34 4.37
N ASP A 92 0.59 -8.69 4.05
CA ASP A 92 -0.65 -9.36 3.67
C ASP A 92 -1.25 -8.72 2.43
N GLY A 93 -2.13 -9.45 1.74
CA GLY A 93 -2.99 -8.93 0.72
C GLY A 93 -4.40 -8.72 1.24
N MET A 94 -5.24 -8.08 0.44
CA MET A 94 -6.66 -7.93 0.71
C MET A 94 -7.45 -8.41 -0.49
N LYS A 95 -8.39 -9.32 -0.27
CA LYS A 95 -9.18 -9.95 -1.33
C LYS A 95 -10.64 -9.55 -1.20
N PHE A 96 -11.22 -9.08 -2.32
CA PHE A 96 -12.64 -8.76 -2.39
C PHE A 96 -13.42 -9.99 -2.82
N ASN A 97 -14.49 -10.32 -2.06
CA ASN A 97 -15.42 -11.37 -2.44
C ASN A 97 -16.67 -10.71 -3.03
N ILE A 98 -16.85 -10.87 -4.33
CA ILE A 98 -17.96 -10.25 -5.05
C ILE A 98 -19.32 -10.87 -4.66
N LEU A 99 -19.32 -12.11 -4.16
CA LEU A 99 -20.57 -12.80 -3.80
C LEU A 99 -21.22 -12.22 -2.55
N ASP A 100 -20.42 -11.81 -1.56
CA ASP A 100 -20.91 -11.26 -0.31
C ASP A 100 -20.53 -9.81 -0.06
N ASP A 101 -19.94 -9.16 -1.08
CA ASP A 101 -19.54 -7.74 -1.03
C ASP A 101 -18.63 -7.44 0.17
N SER A 102 -17.68 -8.32 0.45
CA SER A 102 -16.79 -8.21 1.61
C SER A 102 -15.32 -8.22 1.21
N TRP A 103 -14.48 -7.61 2.08
CA TRP A 103 -13.02 -7.64 1.98
C TRP A 103 -12.45 -8.54 3.07
N LYS A 104 -11.46 -9.33 2.72
CA LYS A 104 -10.76 -10.21 3.68
C LYS A 104 -9.26 -10.09 3.53
N VAL A 105 -8.55 -10.21 4.64
CA VAL A 105 -7.09 -10.32 4.64
C VAL A 105 -6.71 -11.67 4.01
N SER A 106 -5.72 -11.67 3.15
CA SER A 106 -5.30 -12.83 2.36
C SER A 106 -3.78 -12.87 2.24
N ASN A 107 -3.23 -14.05 1.94
CA ASN A 107 -1.83 -14.20 1.60
C ASN A 107 -1.52 -13.77 0.16
N ASP A 108 -2.55 -13.51 -0.64
CA ASP A 108 -2.40 -13.12 -2.04
C ASP A 108 -2.13 -11.62 -2.13
N THR A 109 -0.89 -11.24 -2.44
CA THR A 109 -0.46 -9.85 -2.60
C THR A 109 -0.36 -9.43 -4.07
N SER A 110 -0.93 -10.21 -4.99
CA SER A 110 -0.76 -9.98 -6.42
C SER A 110 -1.50 -8.74 -6.96
N VAL A 111 -2.54 -8.28 -6.28
CA VAL A 111 -3.29 -7.07 -6.67
C VAL A 111 -2.96 -5.91 -5.73
N ASN A 112 -3.13 -6.12 -4.46
CA ASN A 112 -2.86 -5.13 -3.41
C ASN A 112 -2.15 -5.80 -2.25
N TYR A 113 -1.61 -4.97 -1.37
CA TYR A 113 -0.99 -5.48 -0.16
C TYR A 113 -0.98 -4.42 0.93
N ILE A 114 -0.78 -4.88 2.16
CA ILE A 114 -0.58 -4.01 3.32
C ILE A 114 0.67 -4.51 4.05
N VAL A 115 1.55 -3.59 4.40
CA VAL A 115 2.72 -3.89 5.22
C VAL A 115 2.56 -3.27 6.59
N LYS A 116 2.94 -4.02 7.61
CA LYS A 116 3.05 -3.56 8.98
C LYS A 116 4.53 -3.35 9.27
N LEU A 117 4.90 -2.13 9.59
CA LEU A 117 6.27 -1.72 9.85
C LEU A 117 6.40 -1.23 11.28
N LYS A 118 7.55 -1.47 11.88
CA LYS A 118 7.87 -0.98 13.23
C LYS A 118 9.10 -0.09 13.16
N LYS A 119 9.04 1.06 13.81
CA LYS A 119 10.20 1.95 13.90
C LYS A 119 11.21 1.42 14.90
N ASP A 120 12.41 1.24 14.41
CA ASP A 120 13.55 0.79 15.24
C ASP A 120 14.02 1.84 16.25
#